data_971dc0faebee546bd947ba2faed859d5
#
_entry.id   971dc0faebee546bd947ba2faed859d5
#
_cell.length_a   1.000
_cell.length_b   1.000
_cell.length_c   1.000
_cell.angle_alpha   90.00
_cell.angle_beta   90.00
_cell.angle_gamma   90.00
#
_symmetry.space_group_name_H-M   'P 1'
#
loop_
_entity.id
_entity.type
_entity.pdbx_description
1 polymer ?
#
loop_
_entity_poly.entity_id
_entity_poly.type
_entity_poly.pdbx_seq_one_letter_code
_entity_poly.pdbx_strand_id
1 'polypeptide(L)'
;MKNRSFLLALGAGLALSGCISFGAKPPPFLLRLTPAQEGAAGAARSAAAGQAITVAIPIVGQELMTPRVPVHSGANQVAYLKDAQWVEMPSALFARLVSETISVRTGRVVLDPRQFALDPGIRLTGTLRDFGLDGDRMEAVVVYDAALARGGDRVETRRFAARSPLAAMDGASAASALNQAANQVAAEVAAWIG
;
A
#
# COMPACT_ATOMS: atom_id res chain seq x y z
N MET A 1 10.53 65.57 32.73
CA MET A 1 10.83 64.15 32.98
C MET A 1 9.67 63.26 32.52
N LYS A 2 9.25 63.30 31.26
CA LYS A 2 8.03 62.57 30.79
C LYS A 2 8.20 61.77 29.49
N ASN A 3 9.40 61.65 28.93
CA ASN A 3 9.60 61.03 27.58
C ASN A 3 10.43 59.73 27.57
N ARG A 4 10.78 59.14 28.71
CA ARG A 4 11.61 57.92 28.76
C ARG A 4 10.80 56.64 28.87
N SER A 5 9.53 56.69 29.27
CA SER A 5 8.66 55.51 29.41
C SER A 5 7.95 55.07 28.11
N PHE A 6 7.95 55.91 27.08
CA PHE A 6 7.24 55.60 25.83
C PHE A 6 8.09 54.80 24.82
N LEU A 7 9.42 54.80 24.97
CA LEU A 7 10.34 54.06 24.10
C LEU A 7 10.56 52.61 24.50
N LEU A 8 10.18 52.21 25.73
CA LEU A 8 10.30 50.82 26.21
C LEU A 8 9.12 49.92 25.82
N ALA A 9 7.97 50.48 25.45
CA ALA A 9 6.76 49.74 25.06
C ALA A 9 6.75 49.30 23.58
N LEU A 10 7.60 49.90 22.74
CA LEU A 10 7.65 49.60 21.29
C LEU A 10 8.59 48.45 20.92
N GLY A 11 9.49 48.07 21.84
CA GLY A 11 10.47 46.99 21.63
C GLY A 11 9.99 45.57 21.91
N ALA A 12 8.84 45.40 22.59
CA ALA A 12 8.34 44.08 22.99
C ALA A 12 7.40 43.42 21.95
N GLY A 13 7.02 44.13 20.90
CA GLY A 13 6.04 43.66 19.90
C GLY A 13 6.61 42.87 18.70
N LEU A 14 7.93 42.83 18.51
CA LEU A 14 8.54 42.22 17.31
C LEU A 14 9.13 40.81 17.51
N ALA A 15 8.96 40.19 18.69
CA ALA A 15 9.57 38.90 18.98
C ALA A 15 8.68 37.66 18.73
N LEU A 16 7.44 37.82 18.20
CA LEU A 16 6.50 36.71 18.05
C LEU A 16 6.22 36.29 16.60
N SER A 17 7.02 36.69 15.63
CA SER A 17 6.80 36.28 14.22
C SER A 17 7.80 35.23 13.74
N GLY A 18 7.89 34.11 14.43
CA GLY A 18 8.79 33.02 14.09
C GLY A 18 8.16 31.65 14.23
N CYS A 19 6.95 31.43 13.72
CA CYS A 19 6.49 30.07 13.41
C CYS A 19 7.22 29.57 12.16
N ILE A 20 8.51 29.29 12.24
CA ILE A 20 9.22 28.56 11.21
C ILE A 20 8.73 27.12 11.31
N SER A 21 7.81 26.73 10.44
CA SER A 21 7.40 25.35 10.25
C SER A 21 8.58 24.56 9.68
N PHE A 22 9.33 23.87 10.56
CA PHE A 22 10.29 22.84 10.17
C PHE A 22 9.56 21.53 9.84
N GLY A 23 8.45 21.58 9.10
CA GLY A 23 7.83 20.39 8.54
C GLY A 23 8.71 19.82 7.43
N ALA A 24 8.90 18.50 7.40
CA ALA A 24 9.53 17.83 6.27
C ALA A 24 8.83 18.28 4.98
N LYS A 25 9.61 18.71 3.98
CA LYS A 25 9.06 19.13 2.68
C LYS A 25 8.24 17.98 2.10
N PRO A 26 6.99 18.19 1.67
CA PRO A 26 6.21 17.12 1.07
C PRO A 26 6.93 16.58 -0.17
N PRO A 27 6.80 15.26 -0.47
CA PRO A 27 7.40 14.69 -1.66
C PRO A 27 6.83 15.35 -2.92
N PRO A 28 7.60 15.46 -4.01
CA PRO A 28 7.18 16.12 -5.23
C PRO A 28 6.03 15.40 -5.94
N PHE A 29 5.84 14.11 -5.67
CA PHE A 29 4.75 13.27 -6.16
C PHE A 29 4.48 12.13 -5.19
N LEU A 30 3.29 11.54 -5.27
CA LEU A 30 2.91 10.37 -4.50
C LEU A 30 2.88 9.13 -5.40
N LEU A 31 3.28 8.00 -4.83
CA LEU A 31 3.29 6.71 -5.51
C LEU A 31 1.89 6.09 -5.48
N ARG A 32 1.54 5.35 -6.53
CA ARG A 32 0.30 4.57 -6.60
C ARG A 32 0.58 3.20 -7.21
N LEU A 33 -0.25 2.21 -6.90
CA LEU A 33 -0.29 0.95 -7.63
C LEU A 33 -1.33 1.03 -8.73
N THR A 34 -0.97 0.48 -9.89
CA THR A 34 -1.86 0.35 -11.05
C THR A 34 -1.92 -1.12 -11.48
N PRO A 35 -3.10 -1.68 -11.74
CA PRO A 35 -3.21 -3.04 -12.24
C PRO A 35 -2.59 -3.15 -13.64
N ALA A 36 -2.01 -4.31 -13.96
CA ALA A 36 -1.47 -4.60 -15.29
C ALA A 36 -2.58 -4.69 -16.36
N GLN A 37 -3.80 -5.00 -15.94
CA GLN A 37 -5.00 -5.01 -16.78
C GLN A 37 -6.13 -4.35 -16.02
N GLU A 38 -6.75 -3.36 -16.62
CA GLU A 38 -7.93 -2.68 -16.06
C GLU A 38 -9.22 -3.37 -16.54
N GLY A 39 -10.22 -3.44 -15.66
CA GLY A 39 -11.54 -3.93 -16.03
C GLY A 39 -12.21 -2.96 -17.02
N ALA A 40 -12.98 -3.51 -17.96
CA ALA A 40 -13.74 -2.68 -18.90
C ALA A 40 -14.79 -1.84 -18.16
N ALA A 41 -14.82 -0.54 -18.45
CA ALA A 41 -15.83 0.35 -17.89
C ALA A 41 -17.24 -0.12 -18.31
N GLY A 42 -18.18 -0.14 -17.36
CA GLY A 42 -19.56 -0.57 -17.62
C GLY A 42 -19.78 -2.08 -17.70
N ALA A 43 -18.74 -2.93 -17.52
CA ALA A 43 -18.92 -4.37 -17.47
C ALA A 43 -19.74 -4.77 -16.24
N ALA A 44 -20.98 -5.25 -16.48
CA ALA A 44 -21.81 -5.81 -15.42
C ALA A 44 -21.33 -7.23 -15.07
N ARG A 45 -21.22 -7.50 -13.77
CA ARG A 45 -20.92 -8.82 -13.24
C ARG A 45 -21.97 -9.19 -12.21
N SER A 46 -22.39 -10.45 -12.22
CA SER A 46 -23.31 -11.00 -11.21
C SER A 46 -22.75 -12.28 -10.65
N ALA A 47 -23.03 -12.58 -9.41
CA ALA A 47 -22.71 -13.83 -8.77
C ALA A 47 -23.93 -14.33 -7.98
N ALA A 48 -24.14 -15.63 -7.98
CA ALA A 48 -25.07 -16.25 -7.03
C ALA A 48 -24.51 -16.18 -5.61
N ALA A 49 -25.36 -16.36 -4.61
CA ALA A 49 -24.94 -16.47 -3.22
C ALA A 49 -23.85 -17.56 -3.08
N GLY A 50 -22.80 -17.26 -2.35
CA GLY A 50 -21.67 -18.16 -2.15
C GLY A 50 -20.65 -18.24 -3.29
N GLN A 51 -20.83 -17.51 -4.40
CA GLN A 51 -19.90 -17.50 -5.53
C GLN A 51 -19.02 -16.23 -5.63
N ALA A 52 -19.36 -15.20 -4.87
CA ALA A 52 -18.55 -14.00 -4.77
C ALA A 52 -17.31 -14.23 -3.89
N ILE A 53 -16.32 -13.38 -4.03
CA ILE A 53 -15.13 -13.38 -3.19
C ILE A 53 -15.00 -12.07 -2.45
N THR A 54 -14.59 -12.14 -1.19
CA THR A 54 -14.19 -10.97 -0.41
C THR A 54 -12.68 -10.96 -0.27
N VAL A 55 -12.06 -9.83 -0.52
CA VAL A 55 -10.63 -9.59 -0.29
C VAL A 55 -10.48 -8.64 0.88
N ALA A 56 -9.95 -9.14 1.98
CA ALA A 56 -9.67 -8.32 3.15
C ALA A 56 -8.38 -7.52 2.97
N ILE A 57 -8.32 -6.34 3.58
CA ILE A 57 -7.05 -5.61 3.70
C ILE A 57 -6.09 -6.48 4.52
N PRO A 58 -4.89 -6.80 4.02
CA PRO A 58 -3.95 -7.67 4.72
C PRO A 58 -3.43 -7.03 6.01
N ILE A 59 -3.14 -7.88 6.98
CA ILE A 59 -2.38 -7.50 8.17
C ILE A 59 -0.96 -7.14 7.75
N VAL A 60 -0.36 -6.15 8.40
CA VAL A 60 1.00 -5.68 8.12
C VAL A 60 1.82 -5.50 9.38
N GLY A 61 3.13 -5.60 9.27
CA GLY A 61 4.08 -5.19 10.30
C GLY A 61 4.11 -3.67 10.48
N GLN A 62 4.68 -3.21 11.60
CA GLN A 62 4.74 -1.79 11.97
C GLN A 62 5.40 -0.92 10.88
N GLU A 63 6.41 -1.44 10.20
CA GLU A 63 7.11 -0.74 9.12
C GLU A 63 6.23 -0.40 7.91
N LEU A 64 5.15 -1.15 7.68
CA LEU A 64 4.17 -0.93 6.63
C LEU A 64 2.91 -0.18 7.10
N MET A 65 2.85 0.21 8.38
CA MET A 65 1.77 1.04 8.93
C MET A 65 1.98 2.55 8.68
N THR A 66 2.65 2.87 7.59
CA THR A 66 2.96 4.23 7.14
C THR A 66 2.91 4.26 5.60
N PRO A 67 2.61 5.39 4.97
CA PRO A 67 2.69 5.52 3.52
C PRO A 67 4.12 5.61 2.97
N ARG A 68 5.16 5.47 3.81
CA ARG A 68 6.56 5.50 3.38
C ARG A 68 6.96 4.15 2.79
N VAL A 69 7.98 4.16 1.92
CA VAL A 69 8.54 2.94 1.30
C VAL A 69 9.72 2.46 2.16
N PRO A 70 9.63 1.29 2.81
CA PRO A 70 10.74 0.75 3.58
C PRO A 70 11.87 0.28 2.66
N VAL A 71 13.10 0.44 3.15
CA VAL A 71 14.34 -0.03 2.52
C VAL A 71 15.08 -0.87 3.54
N HIS A 72 15.20 -2.15 3.25
CA HIS A 72 15.95 -3.10 4.08
C HIS A 72 17.43 -3.12 3.64
N SER A 73 18.33 -3.09 4.61
CA SER A 73 19.79 -3.18 4.41
C SER A 73 20.40 -4.10 5.44
N GLY A 74 21.25 -5.03 5.01
CA GLY A 74 21.74 -6.07 5.89
C GLY A 74 20.62 -6.91 6.50
N ALA A 75 20.91 -7.59 7.61
CA ALA A 75 19.96 -8.52 8.22
C ALA A 75 18.86 -7.85 9.07
N ASN A 76 19.12 -6.66 9.64
CA ASN A 76 18.30 -6.11 10.73
C ASN A 76 18.10 -4.58 10.65
N GLN A 77 18.33 -3.97 9.50
CA GLN A 77 18.20 -2.52 9.36
C GLN A 77 17.07 -2.16 8.39
N VAL A 78 16.21 -1.26 8.82
CA VAL A 78 15.13 -0.69 8.02
C VAL A 78 15.26 0.83 8.03
N ALA A 79 15.34 1.40 6.85
CA ALA A 79 15.22 2.83 6.63
C ALA A 79 13.97 3.09 5.76
N TYR A 80 13.71 4.37 5.44
CA TYR A 80 12.66 4.70 4.50
C TYR A 80 13.22 5.49 3.33
N LEU A 81 12.76 5.18 2.14
CA LEU A 81 13.15 5.88 0.92
C LEU A 81 12.81 7.38 1.07
N LYS A 82 13.80 8.22 0.75
CA LYS A 82 13.67 9.66 0.85
C LYS A 82 12.76 10.18 -0.27
N ASP A 83 11.95 11.18 0.04
CA ASP A 83 11.10 11.90 -0.92
C ASP A 83 10.14 10.99 -1.72
N ALA A 84 9.78 9.82 -1.15
CA ALA A 84 8.85 8.87 -1.75
C ALA A 84 7.79 8.42 -0.75
N GLN A 85 6.52 8.58 -1.10
CA GLN A 85 5.39 8.16 -0.29
C GLN A 85 4.27 7.62 -1.18
N TRP A 86 3.57 6.63 -0.68
CA TRP A 86 2.34 6.13 -1.27
C TRP A 86 1.19 7.14 -1.07
N VAL A 87 0.24 7.16 -2.00
CA VAL A 87 -0.98 7.98 -1.91
C VAL A 87 -1.88 7.58 -0.75
N GLU A 88 -1.76 6.34 -0.27
CA GLU A 88 -2.46 5.77 0.88
C GLU A 88 -1.65 4.60 1.47
N MET A 89 -2.17 3.93 2.51
CA MET A 89 -1.46 2.80 3.13
C MET A 89 -1.19 1.68 2.12
N PRO A 90 0.03 1.11 2.09
CA PRO A 90 0.41 0.04 1.16
C PRO A 90 -0.54 -1.17 1.21
N SER A 91 -1.04 -1.53 2.39
CA SER A 91 -1.98 -2.63 2.57
C SER A 91 -3.31 -2.40 1.83
N ALA A 92 -3.82 -1.17 1.83
CA ALA A 92 -5.04 -0.82 1.11
C ALA A 92 -4.83 -0.80 -0.41
N LEU A 93 -3.70 -0.25 -0.86
CA LEU A 93 -3.30 -0.27 -2.27
C LEU A 93 -3.17 -1.71 -2.79
N PHE A 94 -2.49 -2.58 -2.03
CA PHE A 94 -2.29 -3.97 -2.40
C PHE A 94 -3.62 -4.75 -2.43
N ALA A 95 -4.49 -4.58 -1.43
CA ALA A 95 -5.81 -5.22 -1.41
C ALA A 95 -6.64 -4.83 -2.64
N ARG A 96 -6.61 -3.56 -3.02
CA ARG A 96 -7.32 -3.05 -4.22
C ARG A 96 -6.74 -3.66 -5.49
N LEU A 97 -5.41 -3.71 -5.63
CA LEU A 97 -4.74 -4.33 -6.76
C LEU A 97 -5.11 -5.81 -6.90
N VAL A 98 -5.08 -6.57 -5.81
CA VAL A 98 -5.46 -7.99 -5.79
C VAL A 98 -6.93 -8.16 -6.17
N SER A 99 -7.83 -7.33 -5.61
CA SER A 99 -9.26 -7.36 -5.91
C SER A 99 -9.54 -7.12 -7.40
N GLU A 100 -8.93 -6.11 -7.99
CA GLU A 100 -9.08 -5.81 -9.41
C GLU A 100 -8.50 -6.93 -10.28
N THR A 101 -7.32 -7.43 -9.93
CA THR A 101 -6.68 -8.52 -10.68
C THR A 101 -7.51 -9.80 -10.65
N ILE A 102 -8.07 -10.19 -9.49
CA ILE A 102 -8.98 -11.33 -9.38
C ILE A 102 -10.20 -11.10 -10.26
N SER A 103 -10.84 -9.95 -10.11
CA SER A 103 -12.05 -9.61 -10.87
C SER A 103 -11.82 -9.67 -12.38
N VAL A 104 -10.71 -9.14 -12.89
CA VAL A 104 -10.40 -9.12 -14.32
C VAL A 104 -10.02 -10.51 -14.83
N ARG A 105 -9.16 -11.24 -14.11
CA ARG A 105 -8.61 -12.51 -14.60
C ARG A 105 -9.56 -13.70 -14.44
N THR A 106 -10.39 -13.69 -13.40
CA THR A 106 -11.28 -14.82 -13.09
C THR A 106 -12.75 -14.56 -13.48
N GLY A 107 -13.11 -13.31 -13.78
CA GLY A 107 -14.49 -12.91 -14.02
C GLY A 107 -15.36 -12.89 -12.75
N ARG A 108 -14.83 -13.23 -11.58
CA ARG A 108 -15.58 -13.28 -10.32
C ARG A 108 -16.01 -11.89 -9.84
N VAL A 109 -17.14 -11.86 -9.14
CA VAL A 109 -17.57 -10.68 -8.39
C VAL A 109 -16.72 -10.58 -7.12
N VAL A 110 -15.99 -9.48 -6.98
CA VAL A 110 -15.23 -9.18 -5.77
C VAL A 110 -15.99 -8.13 -4.96
N LEU A 111 -16.27 -8.45 -3.69
CA LEU A 111 -17.00 -7.59 -2.77
C LEU A 111 -16.06 -6.98 -1.75
N ASP A 112 -16.28 -5.70 -1.42
CA ASP A 112 -15.63 -5.06 -0.26
C ASP A 112 -16.37 -5.52 1.02
N PRO A 113 -15.68 -6.17 1.98
CA PRO A 113 -16.31 -6.66 3.21
C PRO A 113 -16.97 -5.57 4.05
N ARG A 114 -16.65 -4.30 3.82
CA ARG A 114 -17.25 -3.15 4.51
C ARG A 114 -18.57 -2.68 3.90
N GLN A 115 -18.82 -3.04 2.63
CA GLN A 115 -19.99 -2.58 1.88
C GLN A 115 -21.11 -3.59 1.82
N PHE A 116 -20.81 -4.88 2.02
CA PHE A 116 -21.77 -5.96 1.85
C PHE A 116 -21.81 -6.87 3.07
N ALA A 117 -23.04 -7.09 3.59
CA ALA A 117 -23.31 -8.02 4.68
C ALA A 117 -23.59 -9.46 4.21
N LEU A 118 -23.57 -9.71 2.89
CA LEU A 118 -23.79 -11.04 2.33
C LEU A 118 -22.59 -11.95 2.59
N ASP A 119 -22.84 -13.24 2.87
CA ASP A 119 -21.77 -14.22 2.87
C ASP A 119 -21.28 -14.44 1.43
N PRO A 120 -20.05 -14.05 1.10
CA PRO A 120 -19.52 -14.15 -0.24
C PRO A 120 -19.22 -15.62 -0.65
N GLY A 121 -19.16 -16.55 0.31
CA GLY A 121 -18.75 -17.94 0.14
C GLY A 121 -17.24 -18.13 0.03
N ILE A 122 -16.51 -17.20 -0.56
CA ILE A 122 -15.04 -17.24 -0.66
C ILE A 122 -14.47 -16.00 0.03
N ARG A 123 -13.48 -16.22 0.90
CA ARG A 123 -12.80 -15.13 1.63
C ARG A 123 -11.29 -15.27 1.50
N LEU A 124 -10.67 -14.24 0.95
CA LEU A 124 -9.22 -14.08 0.93
C LEU A 124 -8.80 -13.13 2.05
N THR A 125 -7.94 -13.63 2.94
CA THR A 125 -7.28 -12.86 4.00
C THR A 125 -5.78 -13.10 3.91
N GLY A 126 -4.98 -12.42 4.74
CA GLY A 126 -3.55 -12.71 4.80
C GLY A 126 -2.72 -11.63 5.45
N THR A 127 -1.41 -11.81 5.38
CA THR A 127 -0.41 -10.89 5.91
C THR A 127 0.50 -10.44 4.77
N LEU A 128 0.58 -9.15 4.52
CA LEU A 128 1.59 -8.55 3.65
C LEU A 128 2.87 -8.38 4.48
N ARG A 129 3.79 -9.31 4.30
CA ARG A 129 4.99 -9.41 5.12
C ARG A 129 6.07 -8.45 4.67
N ASP A 130 6.16 -8.24 3.35
CA ASP A 130 7.16 -7.39 2.74
C ASP A 130 6.52 -6.59 1.59
N PHE A 131 6.79 -5.31 1.56
CA PHE A 131 6.35 -4.41 0.51
C PHE A 131 7.29 -3.20 0.48
N GLY A 132 8.52 -3.46 0.02
CA GLY A 132 9.60 -2.51 0.12
C GLY A 132 10.75 -2.81 -0.82
N LEU A 133 11.90 -2.25 -0.50
CA LEU A 133 13.13 -2.36 -1.28
C LEU A 133 14.18 -3.14 -0.50
N ASP A 134 14.88 -4.02 -1.19
CA ASP A 134 16.13 -4.63 -0.76
C ASP A 134 17.28 -3.74 -1.27
N GLY A 135 17.86 -2.95 -0.38
CA GLY A 135 18.91 -2.00 -0.73
C GLY A 135 20.23 -2.68 -1.12
N ASP A 136 20.49 -3.86 -0.58
CA ASP A 136 21.72 -4.60 -0.85
C ASP A 136 21.70 -5.25 -2.24
N ARG A 137 20.49 -5.69 -2.68
CA ARG A 137 20.30 -6.34 -3.98
C ARG A 137 19.79 -5.42 -5.06
N MET A 138 19.42 -4.21 -4.71
CA MET A 138 18.76 -3.27 -5.62
C MET A 138 17.52 -3.91 -6.26
N GLU A 139 16.61 -4.39 -5.43
CA GLU A 139 15.36 -5.03 -5.86
C GLU A 139 14.17 -4.49 -5.06
N ALA A 140 13.01 -4.42 -5.70
CA ALA A 140 11.73 -4.34 -5.02
C ALA A 140 11.29 -5.74 -4.61
N VAL A 141 10.73 -5.87 -3.41
CA VAL A 141 10.29 -7.14 -2.83
C VAL A 141 8.84 -7.01 -2.37
N VAL A 142 8.02 -7.98 -2.75
CA VAL A 142 6.65 -8.13 -2.26
C VAL A 142 6.45 -9.56 -1.80
N VAL A 143 6.06 -9.75 -0.53
CA VAL A 143 5.77 -11.07 0.06
C VAL A 143 4.40 -11.04 0.73
N TYR A 144 3.51 -11.91 0.30
CA TYR A 144 2.15 -12.04 0.80
C TYR A 144 1.84 -13.47 1.24
N ASP A 145 1.54 -13.65 2.52
CA ASP A 145 1.02 -14.91 3.08
C ASP A 145 -0.51 -14.86 3.01
N ALA A 146 -1.08 -15.56 2.05
CA ALA A 146 -2.52 -15.61 1.80
C ALA A 146 -3.19 -16.77 2.53
N ALA A 147 -4.42 -16.58 2.97
CA ALA A 147 -5.31 -17.60 3.48
C ALA A 147 -6.66 -17.49 2.76
N LEU A 148 -7.09 -18.59 2.14
CA LEU A 148 -8.31 -18.70 1.35
C LEU A 148 -9.29 -19.63 2.03
N ALA A 149 -10.41 -19.09 2.49
CA ALA A 149 -11.54 -19.85 2.99
C ALA A 149 -12.59 -20.01 1.86
N ARG A 150 -12.99 -21.26 1.58
CA ARG A 150 -14.01 -21.59 0.58
C ARG A 150 -15.18 -22.28 1.26
N GLY A 151 -16.10 -21.54 1.84
CA GLY A 151 -17.30 -22.05 2.50
C GLY A 151 -17.03 -23.25 3.42
N GLY A 152 -17.66 -23.34 4.59
CA GLY A 152 -17.43 -24.44 5.54
C GLY A 152 -16.07 -24.36 6.25
N ASP A 153 -15.47 -25.52 6.59
CA ASP A 153 -14.36 -25.62 7.52
C ASP A 153 -12.97 -25.73 6.86
N ARG A 154 -12.88 -25.44 5.56
CA ARG A 154 -11.60 -25.58 4.84
C ARG A 154 -10.94 -24.23 4.61
N VAL A 155 -9.70 -24.10 5.07
CA VAL A 155 -8.82 -22.97 4.80
C VAL A 155 -7.53 -23.47 4.14
N GLU A 156 -7.17 -22.88 3.03
CA GLU A 156 -5.91 -23.11 2.33
C GLU A 156 -4.98 -21.92 2.55
N THR A 157 -3.69 -22.16 2.76
CA THR A 157 -2.70 -21.08 2.91
C THR A 157 -1.59 -21.22 1.88
N ARG A 158 -1.11 -20.09 1.37
CA ARG A 158 0.00 -20.05 0.41
C ARG A 158 0.79 -18.76 0.53
N ARG A 159 2.12 -18.88 0.45
CA ARG A 159 3.00 -17.72 0.32
C ARG A 159 3.25 -17.41 -1.14
N PHE A 160 3.10 -16.14 -1.48
CA PHE A 160 3.44 -15.56 -2.76
C PHE A 160 4.57 -14.55 -2.56
N ALA A 161 5.57 -14.59 -3.42
CA ALA A 161 6.71 -13.68 -3.34
C ALA A 161 7.19 -13.32 -4.74
N ALA A 162 7.40 -12.03 -4.97
CA ALA A 162 7.97 -11.53 -6.21
C ALA A 162 9.06 -10.50 -5.93
N ARG A 163 10.01 -10.44 -6.84
CA ARG A 163 11.11 -9.46 -6.85
C ARG A 163 11.18 -8.81 -8.21
N SER A 164 11.56 -7.54 -8.24
CA SER A 164 11.76 -6.79 -9.47
C SER A 164 13.00 -5.93 -9.35
N PRO A 165 13.89 -5.91 -10.36
CA PRO A 165 15.09 -5.08 -10.32
C PRO A 165 14.76 -3.60 -10.15
N LEU A 166 15.58 -2.91 -9.35
CA LEU A 166 15.48 -1.49 -9.09
C LEU A 166 16.58 -0.76 -9.88
N ALA A 167 16.19 0.16 -10.76
CA ALA A 167 17.14 0.90 -11.59
C ALA A 167 17.97 1.90 -10.78
N ALA A 168 17.36 2.56 -9.79
CA ALA A 168 17.99 3.50 -8.87
C ALA A 168 17.24 3.56 -7.54
N MET A 169 17.90 4.01 -6.47
CA MET A 169 17.29 4.18 -5.14
C MET A 169 16.52 5.50 -5.07
N ASP A 170 15.49 5.64 -5.91
CA ASP A 170 14.62 6.81 -5.99
C ASP A 170 13.14 6.45 -6.10
N GLY A 171 12.26 7.46 -5.93
CA GLY A 171 10.82 7.24 -5.92
C GLY A 171 10.24 6.72 -7.24
N ALA A 172 10.77 7.14 -8.40
CA ALA A 172 10.26 6.72 -9.71
C ALA A 172 10.62 5.26 -9.99
N SER A 173 11.88 4.88 -9.74
CA SER A 173 12.36 3.50 -9.87
C SER A 173 11.64 2.58 -8.89
N ALA A 174 11.47 3.01 -7.62
CA ALA A 174 10.72 2.27 -6.60
C ALA A 174 9.26 2.04 -7.02
N ALA A 175 8.57 3.06 -7.52
CA ALA A 175 7.20 2.94 -8.01
C ALA A 175 7.08 1.88 -9.10
N SER A 176 7.95 1.93 -10.11
CA SER A 176 7.95 0.98 -11.23
C SER A 176 8.20 -0.45 -10.76
N ALA A 177 9.28 -0.67 -10.00
CA ALA A 177 9.69 -1.99 -9.56
C ALA A 177 8.67 -2.62 -8.57
N LEU A 178 8.16 -1.85 -7.59
CA LEU A 178 7.12 -2.30 -6.67
C LEU A 178 5.80 -2.58 -7.38
N ASN A 179 5.42 -1.75 -8.36
CA ASN A 179 4.23 -2.02 -9.17
C ASN A 179 4.36 -3.33 -9.95
N GLN A 180 5.52 -3.62 -10.53
CA GLN A 180 5.78 -4.86 -11.24
C GLN A 180 5.70 -6.07 -10.30
N ALA A 181 6.41 -6.05 -9.18
CA ALA A 181 6.40 -7.14 -8.20
C ALA A 181 5.00 -7.38 -7.60
N ALA A 182 4.27 -6.30 -7.26
CA ALA A 182 2.91 -6.39 -6.72
C ALA A 182 1.93 -7.00 -7.74
N ASN A 183 2.02 -6.60 -9.01
CA ASN A 183 1.19 -7.18 -10.08
C ASN A 183 1.50 -8.66 -10.31
N GLN A 184 2.75 -9.08 -10.21
CA GLN A 184 3.12 -10.50 -10.29
C GLN A 184 2.46 -11.29 -9.16
N VAL A 185 2.60 -10.85 -7.90
CA VAL A 185 1.95 -11.50 -6.75
C VAL A 185 0.44 -11.53 -6.93
N ALA A 186 -0.20 -10.43 -7.33
CA ALA A 186 -1.64 -10.37 -7.56
C ALA A 186 -2.10 -11.34 -8.65
N ALA A 187 -1.32 -11.50 -9.72
CA ALA A 187 -1.59 -12.44 -10.79
C ALA A 187 -1.51 -13.91 -10.34
N GLU A 188 -0.51 -14.24 -9.53
CA GLU A 188 -0.34 -15.58 -8.94
C GLU A 188 -1.45 -15.91 -7.94
N VAL A 189 -1.87 -14.93 -7.13
CA VAL A 189 -3.02 -15.07 -6.22
C VAL A 189 -4.30 -15.31 -7.02
N ALA A 190 -4.56 -14.53 -8.07
CA ALA A 190 -5.73 -14.71 -8.92
C ALA A 190 -5.75 -16.10 -9.58
N ALA A 191 -4.61 -16.60 -10.08
CA ALA A 191 -4.48 -17.93 -10.65
C ALA A 191 -4.69 -19.06 -9.62
N TRP A 192 -4.34 -18.85 -8.35
CA TRP A 192 -4.57 -19.82 -7.28
C TRP A 192 -6.04 -19.90 -6.87
N ILE A 193 -6.76 -18.79 -6.98
CA ILE A 193 -8.19 -18.72 -6.65
C ILE A 193 -9.06 -19.43 -7.73
N GLY A 194 -8.67 -19.35 -8.99
CA GLY A 194 -9.35 -20.00 -10.13
C GLY A 194 -10.41 -19.14 -10.76
#